data_d1211b925d0f8197d59a71d539492d64
#
_entry.id   d1211b925d0f8197d59a71d539492d64
#
_cell.length_a   1.000
_cell.length_b   1.000
_cell.length_c   1.000
_cell.angle_alpha   90.00
_cell.angle_beta   90.00
_cell.angle_gamma   90.00
#
_symmetry.space_group_name_H-M   'P 1'
#
loop_
_entity.id
_entity.type
_entity.pdbx_description
1 polymer ?
#
loop_
_entity_poly.entity_id
_entity_poly.type
_entity_poly.pdbx_seq_one_letter_code
_entity_poly.pdbx_strand_id
1 'polypeptide(L)'
;YIENGMGHKWKWLAKIFAFFGVGVGLLGIGTFTQINGITSAVNGFFDANNEWTVDLFGRTYSWTVVITGILLTVCVALVIIGGIQRISSVAQVIVPFMAGCYVVAVVLILIFNFTAIPGALVEIVQSAFGLRAVTGGTIGGMLMAMQMGVARGIFSNEAGLGTGSIAHACADTKEPVKQGLLGIFEVFTDTILICTL
;
A
#
# COMPACT_ATOMS: atom_id res chain seq x y z
N TYR A 1 -7.40 -4.64 21.82
CA TYR A 1 -8.73 -4.98 21.31
C TYR A 1 -9.18 -6.35 21.80
N ILE A 2 -8.48 -7.46 21.48
CA ILE A 2 -8.92 -8.81 21.79
C ILE A 2 -9.15 -8.98 23.31
N GLU A 3 -8.17 -8.64 24.16
CA GLU A 3 -8.28 -8.79 25.60
C GLU A 3 -9.34 -7.85 26.21
N ASN A 4 -9.40 -6.60 25.75
CA ASN A 4 -10.34 -5.62 26.31
C ASN A 4 -11.76 -5.70 25.71
N GLY A 5 -11.89 -6.20 24.49
CA GLY A 5 -13.18 -6.33 23.82
C GLY A 5 -13.86 -7.68 24.04
N MET A 6 -13.08 -8.78 24.04
CA MET A 6 -13.60 -10.14 24.19
C MET A 6 -13.47 -10.69 25.63
N GLY A 7 -12.72 -10.00 26.48
CA GLY A 7 -12.51 -10.35 27.88
C GLY A 7 -11.22 -11.15 28.12
N HIS A 8 -10.85 -11.22 29.40
CA HIS A 8 -9.56 -11.77 29.85
C HIS A 8 -9.32 -13.25 29.49
N LYS A 9 -10.38 -14.00 29.26
CA LYS A 9 -10.29 -15.40 28.82
C LYS A 9 -9.63 -15.56 27.44
N TRP A 10 -9.67 -14.53 26.62
CA TRP A 10 -9.10 -14.50 25.26
C TRP A 10 -7.68 -13.96 25.18
N LYS A 11 -7.03 -13.77 26.31
CA LYS A 11 -5.63 -13.26 26.38
C LYS A 11 -4.63 -14.13 25.60
N TRP A 12 -4.85 -15.41 25.51
CA TRP A 12 -4.00 -16.33 24.73
C TRP A 12 -4.04 -15.97 23.22
N LEU A 13 -5.24 -15.64 22.71
CA LEU A 13 -5.42 -15.21 21.31
C LEU A 13 -4.73 -13.89 21.03
N ALA A 14 -4.79 -12.94 21.98
CA ALA A 14 -4.06 -11.67 21.89
C ALA A 14 -2.54 -11.88 21.83
N LYS A 15 -1.99 -12.87 22.56
CA LYS A 15 -0.57 -13.22 22.49
C LYS A 15 -0.18 -13.85 21.16
N ILE A 16 -1.01 -14.72 20.60
CA ILE A 16 -0.80 -15.33 19.28
C ILE A 16 -0.81 -14.22 18.22
N PHE A 17 -1.79 -13.31 18.25
CA PHE A 17 -1.85 -12.18 17.34
C PHE A 17 -0.58 -11.31 17.44
N ALA A 18 -0.12 -11.00 18.65
CA ALA A 18 1.10 -10.21 18.85
C ALA A 18 2.35 -10.92 18.29
N PHE A 19 2.44 -12.24 18.46
CA PHE A 19 3.55 -13.04 17.93
C PHE A 19 3.59 -12.97 16.38
N PHE A 20 2.45 -13.18 15.73
CA PHE A 20 2.39 -13.06 14.27
C PHE A 20 2.60 -11.62 13.80
N GLY A 21 2.11 -10.61 14.55
CA GLY A 21 2.35 -9.20 14.26
C GLY A 21 3.84 -8.84 14.26
N VAL A 22 4.60 -9.39 15.20
CA VAL A 22 6.08 -9.25 15.20
C VAL A 22 6.68 -9.92 13.97
N GLY A 23 6.18 -11.09 13.57
CA GLY A 23 6.62 -11.79 12.36
C GLY A 23 6.41 -10.95 11.09
N VAL A 24 5.25 -10.32 10.95
CA VAL A 24 4.94 -9.40 9.83
C VAL A 24 5.95 -8.25 9.78
N GLY A 25 6.25 -7.63 10.94
CA GLY A 25 7.24 -6.56 11.02
C GLY A 25 8.67 -7.00 10.65
N LEU A 26 9.10 -8.17 11.13
CA LEU A 26 10.43 -8.72 10.85
C LEU A 26 10.62 -9.12 9.38
N LEU A 27 9.58 -9.65 8.74
CA LEU A 27 9.62 -10.04 7.33
C LEU A 27 9.50 -8.83 6.38
N GLY A 28 9.25 -7.63 6.90
CA GLY A 28 9.19 -6.40 6.11
C GLY A 28 8.07 -6.39 5.06
N ILE A 29 6.96 -7.08 5.33
CA ILE A 29 5.82 -7.18 4.42
C ILE A 29 5.32 -5.77 4.10
N GLY A 30 5.32 -5.43 2.82
CA GLY A 30 4.90 -4.11 2.32
C GLY A 30 6.01 -3.09 2.17
N THR A 31 6.94 -3.00 3.09
CA THR A 31 8.00 -1.97 3.08
C THR A 31 8.92 -2.11 1.87
N PHE A 32 9.34 -3.31 1.52
CA PHE A 32 10.26 -3.55 0.40
C PHE A 32 9.64 -3.19 -0.95
N THR A 33 8.37 -3.50 -1.17
CA THR A 33 7.66 -3.18 -2.42
C THR A 33 7.49 -1.68 -2.59
N GLN A 34 7.18 -0.96 -1.51
CA GLN A 34 7.02 0.49 -1.52
C GLN A 34 8.35 1.21 -1.76
N ILE A 35 9.42 0.82 -1.06
CA ILE A 35 10.76 1.38 -1.27
C ILE A 35 11.22 1.13 -2.71
N ASN A 36 11.03 -0.09 -3.23
CA ASN A 36 11.37 -0.40 -4.60
C ASN A 36 10.56 0.43 -5.60
N GLY A 37 9.27 0.65 -5.35
CA GLY A 37 8.43 1.52 -6.18
C GLY A 37 8.93 2.96 -6.21
N ILE A 38 9.26 3.54 -5.05
CA ILE A 38 9.79 4.91 -4.94
C ILE A 38 11.15 5.02 -5.63
N THR A 39 12.07 4.11 -5.34
CA THR A 39 13.42 4.14 -5.93
C THR A 39 13.37 3.95 -7.44
N SER A 40 12.50 3.07 -7.95
CA SER A 40 12.30 2.87 -9.39
C SER A 40 11.69 4.11 -10.07
N ALA A 41 10.72 4.77 -9.44
CA ALA A 41 10.14 6.00 -9.96
C ALA A 41 11.17 7.14 -10.03
N VAL A 42 11.97 7.32 -8.98
CA VAL A 42 13.04 8.32 -8.95
C VAL A 42 14.12 7.99 -9.99
N ASN A 43 14.52 6.72 -10.09
CA ASN A 43 15.49 6.30 -11.10
C ASN A 43 14.98 6.53 -12.51
N GLY A 44 13.74 6.19 -12.80
CA GLY A 44 13.12 6.41 -14.11
C GLY A 44 13.02 7.89 -14.50
N PHE A 45 12.98 8.79 -13.51
CA PHE A 45 12.95 10.24 -13.77
C PHE A 45 14.35 10.84 -13.95
N PHE A 46 15.32 10.48 -13.11
CA PHE A 46 16.65 11.10 -13.10
C PHE A 46 17.72 10.34 -13.87
N ASP A 47 17.60 9.01 -14.00
CA ASP A 47 18.60 8.16 -14.64
C ASP A 47 17.94 6.96 -15.33
N ALA A 48 17.02 7.24 -16.27
CA ALA A 48 16.25 6.23 -17.00
C ALA A 48 17.14 5.23 -17.76
N ASN A 49 18.32 5.63 -18.20
CA ASN A 49 19.26 4.81 -18.95
C ASN A 49 20.25 4.05 -18.06
N ASN A 50 20.22 4.28 -16.74
CA ASN A 50 21.18 3.73 -15.77
C ASN A 50 22.65 4.03 -16.16
N GLU A 51 22.93 5.27 -16.55
CA GLU A 51 24.28 5.69 -16.94
C GLU A 51 25.19 5.86 -15.73
N TRP A 52 24.61 6.23 -14.58
CA TRP A 52 25.34 6.47 -13.33
C TRP A 52 25.26 5.25 -12.43
N THR A 53 26.21 4.35 -12.59
CA THR A 53 26.22 3.09 -11.85
C THR A 53 27.35 2.99 -10.84
N VAL A 54 27.12 2.21 -9.78
CA VAL A 54 28.09 1.87 -8.76
C VAL A 54 28.01 0.37 -8.46
N ASP A 55 29.15 -0.26 -8.33
CA ASP A 55 29.23 -1.67 -7.94
C ASP A 55 29.29 -1.81 -6.41
N LEU A 56 28.24 -2.35 -5.84
CA LEU A 56 28.10 -2.62 -4.42
C LEU A 56 27.83 -4.11 -4.20
N PHE A 57 28.65 -4.75 -3.39
CA PHE A 57 28.52 -6.17 -3.05
C PHE A 57 28.42 -7.13 -4.26
N GLY A 58 29.13 -6.80 -5.35
CA GLY A 58 29.13 -7.63 -6.58
C GLY A 58 27.88 -7.49 -7.44
N ARG A 59 27.08 -6.43 -7.22
CA ARG A 59 25.94 -6.05 -8.05
C ARG A 59 26.04 -4.58 -8.44
N THR A 60 25.66 -4.29 -9.66
CA THR A 60 25.64 -2.92 -10.20
C THR A 60 24.31 -2.27 -9.85
N TYR A 61 24.36 -1.12 -9.18
CA TYR A 61 23.19 -0.29 -8.84
C TYR A 61 23.36 1.10 -9.45
N SER A 62 22.23 1.75 -9.79
CA SER A 62 22.28 3.17 -10.14
C SER A 62 22.53 4.03 -8.88
N TRP A 63 23.34 5.07 -9.00
CA TRP A 63 23.56 6.05 -7.93
C TRP A 63 22.27 6.68 -7.44
N THR A 64 21.32 6.91 -8.32
CA THR A 64 19.99 7.44 -7.97
C THR A 64 19.26 6.54 -6.99
N VAL A 65 19.32 5.22 -7.17
CA VAL A 65 18.71 4.23 -6.27
C VAL A 65 19.40 4.26 -4.90
N VAL A 66 20.74 4.33 -4.87
CA VAL A 66 21.51 4.36 -3.62
C VAL A 66 21.22 5.63 -2.82
N ILE A 67 21.29 6.79 -3.46
CA ILE A 67 21.02 8.08 -2.80
C ILE A 67 19.58 8.14 -2.29
N THR A 68 18.62 7.74 -3.12
CA THR A 68 17.20 7.70 -2.73
C THR A 68 16.98 6.75 -1.55
N GLY A 69 17.61 5.57 -1.56
CA GLY A 69 17.54 4.61 -0.46
C GLY A 69 18.08 5.17 0.85
N ILE A 70 19.23 5.85 0.82
CA ILE A 70 19.80 6.50 2.00
C ILE A 70 18.88 7.61 2.51
N LEU A 71 18.37 8.47 1.63
CA LEU A 71 17.47 9.56 1.98
C LEU A 71 16.19 9.03 2.64
N LEU A 72 15.57 8.01 2.03
CA LEU A 72 14.38 7.37 2.59
C LEU A 72 14.66 6.75 3.96
N THR A 73 15.80 6.08 4.12
CA THR A 73 16.18 5.48 5.40
C THR A 73 16.29 6.54 6.49
N VAL A 74 16.93 7.67 6.21
CA VAL A 74 17.05 8.78 7.17
C VAL A 74 15.67 9.37 7.50
N CYS A 75 14.85 9.66 6.50
CA CYS A 75 13.51 10.20 6.70
C CYS A 75 12.64 9.26 7.56
N VAL A 76 12.63 7.97 7.21
CA VAL A 76 11.87 6.95 7.95
C VAL A 76 12.38 6.80 9.37
N ALA A 77 13.71 6.76 9.58
CA ALA A 77 14.30 6.67 10.91
C ALA A 77 13.89 7.85 11.79
N LEU A 78 13.91 9.08 11.27
CA LEU A 78 13.49 10.28 11.99
C LEU A 78 12.02 10.22 12.44
N VAL A 79 11.16 9.61 11.64
CA VAL A 79 9.74 9.45 11.97
C VAL A 79 9.55 8.34 13.00
N ILE A 80 10.18 7.16 12.80
CA ILE A 80 10.00 5.97 13.67
C ILE A 80 10.54 6.20 15.08
N ILE A 81 11.67 6.92 15.24
CA ILE A 81 12.25 7.23 16.55
C ILE A 81 11.26 7.97 17.46
N GLY A 82 10.33 8.75 16.89
CA GLY A 82 9.29 9.44 17.64
C GLY A 82 8.10 8.56 18.06
N GLY A 83 8.10 7.27 17.73
CA GLY A 83 7.03 6.33 18.08
C GLY A 83 5.75 6.51 17.27
N ILE A 84 4.73 5.71 17.61
CA ILE A 84 3.47 5.61 16.85
C ILE A 84 2.72 6.94 16.75
N GLN A 85 2.78 7.77 17.78
CA GLN A 85 2.12 9.09 17.77
C GLN A 85 2.77 10.04 16.76
N ARG A 86 4.09 10.00 16.64
CA ARG A 86 4.80 10.81 15.65
C ARG A 86 4.52 10.32 14.22
N ILE A 87 4.48 9.00 14.03
CA ILE A 87 4.07 8.41 12.76
C ILE A 87 2.67 8.91 12.37
N SER A 88 1.72 8.86 13.30
CA SER A 88 0.35 9.34 13.07
C SER A 88 0.33 10.84 12.74
N SER A 89 1.05 11.68 13.48
CA SER A 89 1.11 13.12 13.23
C SER A 89 1.68 13.48 11.86
N VAL A 90 2.72 12.78 11.44
CA VAL A 90 3.32 12.98 10.12
C VAL A 90 2.38 12.49 9.02
N ALA A 91 1.75 11.33 9.22
CA ALA A 91 0.78 10.78 8.28
C ALA A 91 -0.44 11.69 8.08
N GLN A 92 -0.95 12.32 9.15
CA GLN A 92 -2.07 13.25 9.07
C GLN A 92 -1.83 14.44 8.12
N VAL A 93 -0.59 14.84 7.92
CA VAL A 93 -0.23 15.94 7.00
C VAL A 93 0.09 15.41 5.61
N ILE A 94 0.93 14.37 5.54
CA ILE A 94 1.44 13.86 4.26
C ILE A 94 0.34 13.15 3.46
N VAL A 95 -0.48 12.33 4.10
CA VAL A 95 -1.48 11.51 3.40
C VAL A 95 -2.55 12.36 2.69
N PRO A 96 -3.19 13.35 3.32
CA PRO A 96 -4.14 14.21 2.62
C PRO A 96 -3.51 15.00 1.47
N PHE A 97 -2.28 15.48 1.66
CA PHE A 97 -1.55 16.16 0.60
C PHE A 97 -1.29 15.24 -0.60
N MET A 98 -0.80 14.03 -0.34
CA MET A 98 -0.54 13.02 -1.36
C MET A 98 -1.85 12.63 -2.09
N ALA A 99 -2.92 12.38 -1.34
CA ALA A 99 -4.24 12.05 -1.91
C ALA A 99 -4.77 13.19 -2.78
N GLY A 100 -4.62 14.44 -2.32
CA GLY A 100 -5.00 15.63 -3.10
C GLY A 100 -4.24 15.73 -4.41
N CYS A 101 -2.91 15.59 -4.39
CA CYS A 101 -2.09 15.58 -5.59
C CYS A 101 -2.48 14.44 -6.55
N TYR A 102 -2.73 13.24 -6.02
CA TYR A 102 -3.17 12.09 -6.80
C TYR A 102 -4.49 12.39 -7.51
N VAL A 103 -5.52 12.82 -6.77
CA VAL A 103 -6.84 13.12 -7.34
C VAL A 103 -6.76 14.20 -8.41
N VAL A 104 -6.00 15.28 -8.17
CA VAL A 104 -5.80 16.35 -9.16
C VAL A 104 -5.14 15.80 -10.43
N ALA A 105 -4.08 15.01 -10.29
CA ALA A 105 -3.39 14.42 -11.45
C ALA A 105 -4.31 13.48 -12.24
N VAL A 106 -5.07 12.62 -11.56
CA VAL A 106 -5.99 11.69 -12.21
C VAL A 106 -7.13 12.43 -12.90
N VAL A 107 -7.73 13.43 -12.25
CA VAL A 107 -8.80 14.24 -12.86
C VAL A 107 -8.30 14.94 -14.12
N LEU A 108 -7.10 15.48 -14.11
CA LEU A 108 -6.49 16.08 -15.30
C LEU A 108 -6.32 15.05 -16.42
N ILE A 109 -5.80 13.85 -16.11
CA ILE A 109 -5.66 12.75 -17.09
C ILE A 109 -7.02 12.36 -17.66
N LEU A 110 -8.05 12.22 -16.85
CA LEU A 110 -9.40 11.87 -17.27
C LEU A 110 -10.01 12.95 -18.18
N ILE A 111 -9.80 14.22 -17.87
CA ILE A 111 -10.28 15.34 -18.71
C ILE A 111 -9.63 15.29 -20.09
N PHE A 112 -8.30 15.11 -20.14
CA PHE A 112 -7.56 15.04 -21.41
C PHE A 112 -7.85 13.78 -22.23
N ASN A 113 -8.27 12.68 -21.55
CA ASN A 113 -8.56 11.39 -22.20
C ASN A 113 -10.03 10.98 -22.09
N PHE A 114 -10.94 11.93 -22.03
CA PHE A 114 -12.37 11.68 -21.80
C PHE A 114 -12.97 10.63 -22.73
N THR A 115 -12.54 10.61 -24.00
CA THR A 115 -13.03 9.65 -25.00
C THR A 115 -12.59 8.21 -24.73
N ALA A 116 -11.52 7.99 -23.96
CA ALA A 116 -10.99 6.67 -23.62
C ALA A 116 -11.71 6.04 -22.41
N ILE A 117 -12.41 6.84 -21.59
CA ILE A 117 -13.06 6.36 -20.35
C ILE A 117 -14.03 5.20 -20.58
N PRO A 118 -14.97 5.25 -21.56
CA PRO A 118 -15.89 4.12 -21.76
C PRO A 118 -15.16 2.83 -22.13
N GLY A 119 -14.11 2.94 -22.94
CA GLY A 119 -13.27 1.79 -23.32
C GLY A 119 -12.54 1.18 -22.11
N ALA A 120 -11.96 2.02 -21.25
CA ALA A 120 -11.28 1.60 -20.03
C ALA A 120 -12.25 0.88 -19.06
N LEU A 121 -13.45 1.39 -18.86
CA LEU A 121 -14.46 0.74 -18.02
C LEU A 121 -14.86 -0.65 -18.56
N VAL A 122 -15.07 -0.76 -19.87
CA VAL A 122 -15.34 -2.07 -20.51
C VAL A 122 -14.15 -3.02 -20.30
N GLU A 123 -12.92 -2.53 -20.44
CA GLU A 123 -11.73 -3.33 -20.23
C GLU A 123 -11.58 -3.83 -18.78
N ILE A 124 -11.90 -2.99 -17.80
CA ILE A 124 -11.91 -3.38 -16.37
C ILE A 124 -12.90 -4.54 -16.16
N VAL A 125 -14.14 -4.41 -16.66
CA VAL A 125 -15.16 -5.44 -16.51
C VAL A 125 -14.77 -6.73 -17.22
N GLN A 126 -14.28 -6.65 -18.46
CA GLN A 126 -13.84 -7.82 -19.22
C GLN A 126 -12.66 -8.53 -18.54
N SER A 127 -11.73 -7.78 -17.97
CA SER A 127 -10.57 -8.32 -17.25
C SER A 127 -11.00 -9.01 -15.96
N ALA A 128 -11.97 -8.45 -15.23
CA ALA A 128 -12.50 -9.04 -14.00
C ALA A 128 -13.19 -10.40 -14.24
N PHE A 129 -13.86 -10.57 -15.38
CA PHE A 129 -14.48 -11.85 -15.75
C PHE A 129 -13.53 -12.78 -16.53
N GLY A 130 -12.27 -12.44 -16.68
CA GLY A 130 -11.27 -13.28 -17.32
C GLY A 130 -11.45 -13.48 -18.84
N LEU A 131 -12.32 -12.72 -19.47
CA LEU A 131 -12.66 -12.88 -20.90
C LEU A 131 -11.45 -12.70 -21.83
N ARG A 132 -10.50 -11.85 -21.46
CA ARG A 132 -9.23 -11.68 -22.19
C ARG A 132 -8.24 -12.82 -21.97
N ALA A 133 -8.21 -13.38 -20.76
CA ALA A 133 -7.33 -14.50 -20.45
C ALA A 133 -7.71 -15.77 -21.22
N VAL A 134 -9.01 -15.96 -21.50
CA VAL A 134 -9.52 -17.08 -22.29
C VAL A 134 -9.18 -16.94 -23.78
N THR A 135 -9.12 -15.71 -24.30
CA THR A 135 -8.83 -15.45 -25.72
C THR A 135 -7.35 -15.34 -26.05
N GLY A 136 -6.48 -15.04 -25.08
CA GLY A 136 -5.06 -14.73 -25.31
C GLY A 136 -4.05 -15.58 -24.57
N GLY A 137 -4.47 -16.49 -23.71
CA GLY A 137 -3.48 -17.23 -22.92
C GLY A 137 -4.05 -18.42 -22.16
N THR A 138 -3.17 -19.32 -21.88
CA THR A 138 -3.40 -20.54 -21.12
C THR A 138 -4.00 -20.26 -19.71
N ILE A 139 -4.68 -21.25 -19.15
CA ILE A 139 -5.20 -21.28 -17.76
C ILE A 139 -4.17 -20.70 -16.75
N GLY A 140 -2.87 -20.88 -16.99
CA GLY A 140 -1.80 -20.32 -16.17
C GLY A 140 -1.77 -18.79 -16.11
N GLY A 141 -2.03 -18.10 -17.20
CA GLY A 141 -2.09 -16.63 -17.22
C GLY A 141 -3.29 -16.09 -16.43
N MET A 142 -4.43 -16.77 -16.51
CA MET A 142 -5.63 -16.43 -15.74
C MET A 142 -5.41 -16.60 -14.23
N LEU A 143 -4.81 -17.72 -13.81
CA LEU A 143 -4.48 -17.95 -12.40
C LEU A 143 -3.48 -16.93 -11.88
N MET A 144 -2.45 -16.60 -12.66
CA MET A 144 -1.46 -15.59 -12.27
C MET A 144 -2.09 -14.20 -12.14
N ALA A 145 -2.94 -13.78 -13.08
CA ALA A 145 -3.66 -12.49 -13.01
C ALA A 145 -4.58 -12.43 -11.78
N MET A 146 -5.31 -13.50 -11.50
CA MET A 146 -6.15 -13.62 -10.32
C MET A 146 -5.33 -13.56 -9.03
N GLN A 147 -4.23 -14.30 -8.95
CA GLN A 147 -3.33 -14.30 -7.78
C GLN A 147 -2.75 -12.91 -7.54
N MET A 148 -2.29 -12.23 -8.57
CA MET A 148 -1.73 -10.88 -8.46
C MET A 148 -2.81 -9.86 -8.06
N GLY A 149 -4.01 -9.95 -8.64
CA GLY A 149 -5.12 -9.06 -8.31
C GLY A 149 -5.57 -9.22 -6.84
N VAL A 150 -5.75 -10.46 -6.39
CA VAL A 150 -6.10 -10.76 -4.99
C VAL A 150 -5.00 -10.29 -4.04
N ALA A 151 -3.74 -10.57 -4.34
CA ALA A 151 -2.61 -10.14 -3.51
C ALA A 151 -2.55 -8.62 -3.38
N ARG A 152 -2.77 -7.88 -4.47
CA ARG A 152 -2.81 -6.42 -4.46
C ARG A 152 -3.99 -5.86 -3.69
N GLY A 153 -5.19 -6.41 -3.84
CA GLY A 153 -6.38 -6.02 -3.10
C GLY A 153 -6.24 -6.26 -1.59
N ILE A 154 -5.72 -7.41 -1.18
CA ILE A 154 -5.41 -7.71 0.23
C ILE A 154 -4.42 -6.68 0.78
N PHE A 155 -3.39 -6.36 0.01
CA PHE A 155 -2.35 -5.44 0.43
C PHE A 155 -2.84 -4.00 0.57
N SER A 156 -3.63 -3.50 -0.38
CA SER A 156 -4.18 -2.14 -0.38
C SER A 156 -5.10 -1.90 0.81
N ASN A 157 -5.99 -2.86 1.10
CA ASN A 157 -6.98 -2.76 2.18
C ASN A 157 -6.47 -3.30 3.54
N GLU A 158 -5.21 -3.75 3.61
CA GLU A 158 -4.65 -4.43 4.79
C GLU A 158 -5.51 -5.62 5.26
N ALA A 159 -6.30 -6.20 4.36
CA ALA A 159 -7.29 -7.23 4.65
C ALA A 159 -6.61 -8.53 5.11
N GLY A 160 -6.89 -8.94 6.35
CA GLY A 160 -6.31 -10.13 6.94
C GLY A 160 -4.87 -9.99 7.45
N LEU A 161 -4.20 -8.85 7.26
CA LEU A 161 -2.84 -8.59 7.77
C LEU A 161 -2.86 -8.22 9.27
N GLY A 162 -3.97 -7.64 9.75
CA GLY A 162 -4.12 -7.20 11.14
C GLY A 162 -3.40 -5.89 11.48
N THR A 163 -2.73 -5.27 10.53
CA THR A 163 -1.99 -4.01 10.70
C THR A 163 -2.93 -2.82 10.87
N GLY A 164 -4.07 -2.78 10.18
CA GLY A 164 -5.08 -1.74 10.34
C GLY A 164 -5.55 -1.57 11.77
N SER A 165 -5.78 -2.67 12.51
CA SER A 165 -6.17 -2.59 13.92
C SER A 165 -5.09 -1.98 14.82
N ILE A 166 -3.81 -2.11 14.47
CA ILE A 166 -2.68 -1.50 15.18
C ILE A 166 -2.67 0.01 14.93
N ALA A 167 -2.87 0.43 13.66
CA ALA A 167 -2.96 1.85 13.30
C ALA A 167 -4.15 2.53 14.00
N HIS A 168 -5.32 1.90 13.99
CA HIS A 168 -6.51 2.41 14.69
C HIS A 168 -6.37 2.45 16.22
N ALA A 169 -5.41 1.71 16.80
CA ALA A 169 -5.18 1.72 18.24
C ALA A 169 -4.65 3.05 18.77
N CYS A 170 -4.04 3.90 17.93
CA CYS A 170 -3.57 5.22 18.33
C CYS A 170 -4.63 6.33 18.20
N ALA A 171 -5.85 6.00 17.76
CA ALA A 171 -6.93 6.97 17.65
C ALA A 171 -7.39 7.47 19.01
N ASP A 172 -7.51 8.78 19.14
CA ASP A 172 -8.05 9.43 20.35
C ASP A 172 -9.59 9.44 20.28
N THR A 173 -10.20 8.30 20.58
CA THR A 173 -11.65 8.16 20.62
C THR A 173 -12.10 7.38 21.85
N LYS A 174 -13.22 7.82 22.44
CA LYS A 174 -13.88 7.12 23.55
C LYS A 174 -14.93 6.12 23.06
N GLU A 175 -15.28 6.17 21.78
CA GLU A 175 -16.34 5.38 21.19
C GLU A 175 -15.77 4.39 20.16
N PRO A 176 -15.55 3.11 20.52
CA PRO A 176 -14.99 2.09 19.62
C PRO A 176 -15.79 1.90 18.32
N VAL A 177 -17.13 2.09 18.40
CA VAL A 177 -18.02 1.96 17.24
C VAL A 177 -17.72 3.02 16.18
N LYS A 178 -17.47 4.26 16.59
CA LYS A 178 -17.09 5.33 15.65
C LYS A 178 -15.80 5.00 14.91
N GLN A 179 -14.82 4.45 15.63
CA GLN A 179 -13.56 4.05 15.02
C GLN A 179 -13.75 2.89 14.05
N GLY A 180 -14.62 1.93 14.35
CA GLY A 180 -15.00 0.85 13.44
C GLY A 180 -15.66 1.36 12.16
N LEU A 181 -16.55 2.35 12.26
CA LEU A 181 -17.19 2.99 11.11
C LEU A 181 -16.19 3.74 10.22
N LEU A 182 -15.18 4.40 10.82
CA LEU A 182 -14.10 5.03 10.07
C LEU A 182 -13.29 4.00 9.28
N GLY A 183 -13.02 2.82 9.85
CA GLY A 183 -12.36 1.73 9.13
C GLY A 183 -13.16 1.24 7.92
N ILE A 184 -14.49 1.18 8.02
CA ILE A 184 -15.35 0.84 6.86
C ILE A 184 -15.24 1.92 5.77
N PHE A 185 -15.28 3.19 6.17
CA PHE A 185 -15.16 4.32 5.25
C PHE A 185 -13.78 4.35 4.56
N GLU A 186 -12.72 4.02 5.28
CA GLU A 186 -11.35 3.90 4.76
C GLU A 186 -11.27 2.86 3.63
N VAL A 187 -11.75 1.63 3.89
CA VAL A 187 -11.78 0.55 2.90
C VAL A 187 -12.64 0.91 1.69
N PHE A 188 -13.79 1.55 1.91
CA PHE A 188 -14.64 2.02 0.82
C PHE A 188 -13.94 3.07 -0.05
N THR A 189 -13.27 4.05 0.59
CA THR A 189 -12.55 5.11 -0.13
C THR A 189 -11.39 4.54 -0.93
N ASP A 190 -10.59 3.64 -0.34
CA ASP A 190 -9.49 3.00 -1.05
C ASP A 190 -9.98 2.16 -2.24
N THR A 191 -10.92 1.26 -2.02
CA THR A 191 -11.37 0.32 -3.06
C THR A 191 -12.21 0.98 -4.14
N ILE A 192 -13.16 1.82 -3.76
CA ILE A 192 -14.11 2.38 -4.74
C ILE A 192 -13.59 3.67 -5.37
N LEU A 193 -12.99 4.57 -4.59
CA LEU A 193 -12.51 5.83 -5.14
C LEU A 193 -11.10 5.72 -5.70
N ILE A 194 -10.13 5.32 -4.89
CA ILE A 194 -8.72 5.36 -5.28
C ILE A 194 -8.37 4.28 -6.32
N CYS A 195 -8.87 3.05 -6.17
CA CYS A 195 -8.59 1.98 -7.12
C CYS A 195 -9.39 2.07 -8.43
N THR A 196 -10.48 2.85 -8.47
CA THR A 196 -11.28 3.06 -9.70
C THR A 196 -10.76 4.23 -10.53
N LEU A 197 -10.19 5.24 -9.89
CA LEU A 197 -9.55 6.40 -10.53
C LEU A 197 -8.23 6.03 -11.16
#